data_c6863fcfa5fb35f560da925c5305b6f8
#
_entry.id   c6863fcfa5fb35f560da925c5305b6f8
#
_cell.length_a   1.000
_cell.length_b   1.000
_cell.length_c   1.000
_cell.angle_alpha   90.00
_cell.angle_beta   90.00
_cell.angle_gamma   90.00
#
_symmetry.space_group_name_H-M   'P 1'
#
loop_
_entity.id
_entity.type
_entity.pdbx_description
1 polymer ?
#
loop_
_entity_poly.entity_id
_entity_poly.type
_entity_poly.pdbx_seq_one_letter_code
_entity_poly.pdbx_strand_id
1 'polypeptide(L)'
;EWTERDPPGHNYGVHSDGAILSRLAASVDPYRLCYRLFSECEQYGARIYDRTAIASIDPHDAHVDLRTEDGVSVRARHVILAAGYGNQRWLSQPVARNRSSYAFVTDTLHDSEMGALKHTMMWETARPYLYLRRTPDGRVVAGGEDDNIDIPPRRDARVQGKLRTLLKKIGKTMPDMRLRPAFAWAGTFAETADGLPFFGPHAELGPRVSFAMAYGGNGITYSAIGAGLLRAQLEGTPHPLSELFGFARLG
;
A
#
# COMPACT_ATOMS: atom_id res chain seq x y z
N GLU A 1 19.43 15.20 -3.24
CA GLU A 1 20.58 15.60 -4.07
C GLU A 1 20.35 15.07 -5.50
N TRP A 2 20.43 15.96 -6.51
CA TRP A 2 20.34 15.60 -7.92
C TRP A 2 21.73 15.15 -8.40
N THR A 3 21.79 14.01 -9.09
CA THR A 3 23.02 13.55 -9.72
C THR A 3 22.76 13.33 -11.22
N GLU A 4 23.49 14.03 -12.07
CA GLU A 4 23.59 13.73 -13.48
C GLU A 4 24.54 12.53 -13.68
N ARG A 5 24.31 11.75 -14.75
CA ARG A 5 25.07 10.55 -15.17
C ARG A 5 26.37 10.31 -14.39
N ASP A 6 26.39 9.25 -13.56
CA ASP A 6 27.57 8.73 -12.84
C ASP A 6 28.49 9.81 -12.24
N PRO A 7 28.15 10.42 -11.09
CA PRO A 7 29.11 11.25 -10.39
C PRO A 7 30.36 10.41 -10.09
N PRO A 8 31.58 10.95 -10.28
CA PRO A 8 32.81 10.25 -10.01
C PRO A 8 32.81 9.69 -8.58
N GLY A 9 32.88 8.38 -8.43
CA GLY A 9 32.92 7.69 -7.15
C GLY A 9 31.62 7.04 -6.68
N HIS A 10 30.49 7.17 -7.38
CA HIS A 10 29.22 6.53 -7.03
C HIS A 10 28.63 5.77 -8.22
N ASN A 11 29.36 4.77 -8.72
CA ASN A 11 28.80 3.87 -9.72
C ASN A 11 27.78 2.94 -9.07
N TYR A 12 26.50 3.27 -9.19
CA TYR A 12 25.40 2.43 -8.69
C TYR A 12 25.09 1.26 -9.64
N GLY A 13 25.80 1.14 -10.77
CA GLY A 13 25.49 0.13 -11.78
C GLY A 13 24.11 0.30 -12.40
N VAL A 14 23.60 1.54 -12.44
CA VAL A 14 22.26 1.89 -12.92
C VAL A 14 22.38 2.74 -14.16
N HIS A 15 21.79 2.29 -15.25
CA HIS A 15 21.68 3.06 -16.49
C HIS A 15 20.44 3.97 -16.41
N SER A 16 20.65 5.26 -16.24
CA SER A 16 19.61 6.30 -16.24
C SER A 16 20.17 7.62 -16.75
N ASP A 17 19.31 8.53 -17.18
CA ASP A 17 19.69 9.89 -17.59
C ASP A 17 19.99 10.78 -16.38
N GLY A 18 19.51 10.43 -15.21
CA GLY A 18 19.77 11.11 -13.94
C GLY A 18 19.04 10.42 -12.79
N ALA A 19 19.39 10.79 -11.56
CA ALA A 19 18.77 10.25 -10.36
C ALA A 19 18.64 11.29 -9.25
N ILE A 20 17.65 11.13 -8.40
CA ILE A 20 17.52 11.88 -7.15
C ILE A 20 17.86 10.94 -6.01
N LEU A 21 18.92 11.22 -5.29
CA LEU A 21 19.30 10.47 -4.09
C LEU A 21 18.73 11.15 -2.84
N SER A 22 17.86 10.43 -2.13
CA SER A 22 17.35 10.84 -0.83
C SER A 22 18.14 10.14 0.28
N ARG A 23 18.55 10.90 1.31
CA ARG A 23 19.18 10.36 2.52
C ARG A 23 18.18 9.96 3.59
N LEU A 24 16.93 10.44 3.48
CA LEU A 24 15.85 10.18 4.43
C LEU A 24 14.84 9.21 3.78
N ALA A 25 15.18 7.93 3.86
CA ALA A 25 14.30 6.87 3.40
C ALA A 25 14.42 5.66 4.34
N ALA A 26 13.38 4.84 4.37
CA ALA A 26 13.36 3.60 5.14
C ALA A 26 12.58 2.52 4.38
N SER A 27 12.95 1.27 4.58
CA SER A 27 12.17 0.13 4.13
C SER A 27 11.63 -0.64 5.31
N VAL A 28 10.45 -1.18 5.16
CA VAL A 28 9.78 -1.98 6.18
C VAL A 28 9.14 -3.21 5.54
N ASP A 29 9.06 -4.28 6.30
CA ASP A 29 8.19 -5.40 5.99
C ASP A 29 6.79 -5.05 6.52
N PRO A 30 5.80 -4.76 5.63
CA PRO A 30 4.49 -4.29 6.06
C PRO A 30 3.70 -5.36 6.82
N TYR A 31 3.92 -6.65 6.52
CA TYR A 31 3.27 -7.75 7.21
C TYR A 31 3.74 -7.84 8.66
N ARG A 32 5.06 -7.84 8.87
CA ARG A 32 5.65 -7.86 10.22
C ARG A 32 5.30 -6.60 11.02
N LEU A 33 5.28 -5.44 10.35
CA LEU A 33 4.86 -4.18 10.98
C LEU A 33 3.41 -4.28 11.48
N CYS A 34 2.50 -4.80 10.66
CA CYS A 34 1.09 -4.96 11.02
C CYS A 34 0.93 -5.86 12.26
N TYR A 35 1.59 -7.03 12.28
CA TYR A 35 1.54 -7.92 13.44
C TYR A 35 2.14 -7.28 14.70
N ARG A 36 3.22 -6.54 14.55
CA ARG A 36 3.81 -5.83 15.69
C ARG A 36 2.85 -4.79 16.26
N LEU A 37 2.20 -4.01 15.40
CA LEU A 37 1.19 -3.04 15.81
C LEU A 37 -0.01 -3.71 16.49
N PHE A 38 -0.49 -4.84 15.98
CA PHE A 38 -1.55 -5.60 16.63
C PHE A 38 -1.14 -6.05 18.03
N SER A 39 0.06 -6.62 18.20
CA SER A 39 0.56 -7.03 19.50
C SER A 39 0.66 -5.87 20.49
N GLU A 40 1.08 -4.69 20.02
CA GLU A 40 1.07 -3.47 20.85
C GLU A 40 -0.37 -3.06 21.24
N CYS A 41 -1.31 -3.07 20.29
CA CYS A 41 -2.71 -2.76 20.58
C CYS A 41 -3.33 -3.70 21.64
N GLU A 42 -3.02 -5.00 21.57
CA GLU A 42 -3.49 -5.98 22.56
C GLU A 42 -3.00 -5.68 23.97
N GLN A 43 -1.74 -5.19 24.13
CA GLN A 43 -1.21 -4.76 25.42
C GLN A 43 -2.00 -3.58 26.04
N TYR A 44 -2.64 -2.76 25.19
CA TYR A 44 -3.54 -1.68 25.59
C TYR A 44 -5.02 -2.09 25.65
N GLY A 45 -5.30 -3.39 25.59
CA GLY A 45 -6.66 -3.94 25.77
C GLY A 45 -7.50 -4.02 24.50
N ALA A 46 -6.92 -3.83 23.32
CA ALA A 46 -7.62 -4.10 22.07
C ALA A 46 -7.88 -5.61 21.93
N ARG A 47 -8.99 -5.96 21.29
CA ARG A 47 -9.34 -7.34 20.97
C ARG A 47 -9.30 -7.51 19.45
N ILE A 48 -8.59 -8.54 18.99
CA ILE A 48 -8.40 -8.84 17.59
C ILE A 48 -9.14 -10.14 17.27
N TYR A 49 -10.00 -10.10 16.26
CA TYR A 49 -10.76 -11.24 15.81
C TYR A 49 -10.44 -11.51 14.34
N ASP A 50 -9.85 -12.66 14.04
CA ASP A 50 -9.66 -13.14 12.69
C ASP A 50 -10.94 -13.85 12.18
N ARG A 51 -11.02 -14.13 10.90
CA ARG A 51 -12.12 -14.87 10.27
C ARG A 51 -13.51 -14.40 10.69
N THR A 52 -13.64 -13.10 10.94
CA THR A 52 -14.85 -12.44 11.42
C THR A 52 -15.28 -11.37 10.41
N ALA A 53 -15.91 -11.83 9.33
CA ALA A 53 -16.34 -10.93 8.24
C ALA A 53 -17.63 -10.19 8.66
N ILE A 54 -17.66 -8.88 8.41
CA ILE A 54 -18.83 -8.03 8.65
C ILE A 54 -19.77 -8.12 7.45
N ALA A 55 -21.01 -8.54 7.69
CA ALA A 55 -22.07 -8.65 6.68
C ALA A 55 -22.87 -7.36 6.52
N SER A 56 -23.14 -6.64 7.63
CA SER A 56 -23.90 -5.37 7.58
C SER A 56 -23.39 -4.37 8.60
N ILE A 57 -23.62 -3.10 8.29
CA ILE A 57 -23.32 -1.93 9.12
C ILE A 57 -24.61 -1.11 9.17
N ASP A 58 -25.12 -0.85 10.35
CA ASP A 58 -26.34 -0.09 10.59
C ASP A 58 -26.03 1.10 11.52
N PRO A 59 -25.83 2.31 10.98
CA PRO A 59 -25.51 3.50 11.75
C PRO A 59 -26.76 4.09 12.41
N HIS A 60 -26.64 4.47 13.69
CA HIS A 60 -27.62 5.19 14.48
C HIS A 60 -27.01 6.48 15.06
N ASP A 61 -27.81 7.36 15.62
CA ASP A 61 -27.35 8.63 16.18
C ASP A 61 -26.32 8.46 17.31
N ALA A 62 -26.46 7.45 18.15
CA ALA A 62 -25.60 7.23 19.31
C ALA A 62 -24.56 6.12 19.13
N HIS A 63 -24.75 5.19 18.19
CA HIS A 63 -23.92 4.00 18.01
C HIS A 63 -24.03 3.47 16.58
N VAL A 64 -23.24 2.45 16.29
CA VAL A 64 -23.32 1.66 15.05
C VAL A 64 -23.50 0.19 15.43
N ASP A 65 -24.50 -0.44 14.88
CA ASP A 65 -24.69 -1.89 14.99
C ASP A 65 -24.03 -2.60 13.79
N LEU A 66 -23.24 -3.62 14.09
CA LEU A 66 -22.54 -4.45 13.12
C LEU A 66 -23.05 -5.88 13.24
N ARG A 67 -23.19 -6.55 12.12
CA ARG A 67 -23.50 -7.99 12.11
C ARG A 67 -22.43 -8.72 11.29
N THR A 68 -21.93 -9.82 11.85
CA THR A 68 -21.01 -10.72 11.14
C THR A 68 -21.76 -11.67 10.22
N GLU A 69 -21.06 -12.29 9.28
CA GLU A 69 -21.63 -13.33 8.41
C GLU A 69 -22.13 -14.53 9.23
N ASP A 70 -21.47 -14.84 10.35
CA ASP A 70 -21.88 -15.90 11.30
C ASP A 70 -23.03 -15.48 12.25
N GLY A 71 -23.59 -14.28 12.06
CA GLY A 71 -24.76 -13.79 12.80
C GLY A 71 -24.46 -13.17 14.16
N VAL A 72 -23.20 -12.98 14.54
CA VAL A 72 -22.83 -12.29 15.79
C VAL A 72 -23.10 -10.78 15.62
N SER A 73 -23.70 -10.17 16.65
CA SER A 73 -23.96 -8.72 16.69
C SER A 73 -22.91 -8.01 17.55
N VAL A 74 -22.41 -6.91 17.05
CA VAL A 74 -21.46 -6.04 17.75
C VAL A 74 -21.99 -4.62 17.73
N ARG A 75 -21.97 -3.95 18.87
CA ARG A 75 -22.33 -2.52 18.99
C ARG A 75 -21.10 -1.70 19.30
N ALA A 76 -20.87 -0.63 18.55
CA ALA A 76 -19.74 0.26 18.71
C ALA A 76 -20.18 1.74 18.71
N ARG A 77 -19.45 2.61 19.39
CA ARG A 77 -19.69 4.05 19.32
C ARG A 77 -19.26 4.65 17.99
N HIS A 78 -18.18 4.13 17.43
CA HIS A 78 -17.60 4.50 16.14
C HIS A 78 -17.05 3.27 15.44
N VAL A 79 -17.01 3.31 14.12
CA VAL A 79 -16.44 2.27 13.26
C VAL A 79 -15.44 2.90 12.32
N ILE A 80 -14.29 2.28 12.14
CA ILE A 80 -13.31 2.64 11.12
C ILE A 80 -13.22 1.49 10.12
N LEU A 81 -13.56 1.75 8.88
CA LEU A 81 -13.46 0.81 7.77
C LEU A 81 -12.08 0.92 7.14
N ALA A 82 -11.20 -0.01 7.48
CA ALA A 82 -9.82 -0.08 6.98
C ALA A 82 -9.57 -1.36 6.15
N ALA A 83 -10.57 -1.80 5.37
CA ALA A 83 -10.56 -3.03 4.61
C ALA A 83 -9.89 -2.91 3.21
N GLY A 84 -8.98 -1.95 3.04
CA GLY A 84 -8.24 -1.75 1.79
C GLY A 84 -9.18 -1.49 0.60
N TYR A 85 -8.92 -2.16 -0.53
CA TYR A 85 -9.76 -2.03 -1.73
C TYR A 85 -11.18 -2.59 -1.56
N GLY A 86 -11.43 -3.40 -0.53
CA GLY A 86 -12.75 -3.92 -0.20
C GLY A 86 -13.71 -2.88 0.38
N ASN A 87 -13.23 -1.71 0.80
CA ASN A 87 -14.07 -0.65 1.37
C ASN A 87 -15.11 -0.10 0.39
N GLN A 88 -14.85 -0.14 -0.91
CA GLN A 88 -15.77 0.35 -1.94
C GLN A 88 -17.15 -0.31 -1.88
N ARG A 89 -17.24 -1.54 -1.38
CA ARG A 89 -18.53 -2.26 -1.26
C ARG A 89 -19.55 -1.59 -0.33
N TRP A 90 -19.10 -0.69 0.53
CA TRP A 90 -19.94 0.02 1.50
C TRP A 90 -20.46 1.36 0.98
N LEU A 91 -20.08 1.74 -0.24
CA LEU A 91 -20.49 2.98 -0.88
C LEU A 91 -21.20 2.68 -2.20
N SER A 92 -22.31 3.34 -2.44
CA SER A 92 -23.07 3.24 -3.69
C SER A 92 -22.33 3.90 -4.84
N GLN A 93 -21.68 5.02 -4.59
CA GLN A 93 -20.88 5.75 -5.57
C GLN A 93 -19.44 5.22 -5.61
N PRO A 94 -18.91 4.87 -6.80
CA PRO A 94 -17.50 4.51 -6.94
C PRO A 94 -16.60 5.72 -6.70
N VAL A 95 -15.78 5.68 -5.64
CA VAL A 95 -14.83 6.74 -5.27
C VAL A 95 -13.38 6.41 -5.63
N ALA A 96 -13.13 5.14 -5.98
CA ALA A 96 -11.81 4.66 -6.36
C ALA A 96 -11.92 3.57 -7.44
N ARG A 97 -10.82 3.34 -8.14
CA ARG A 97 -10.69 2.25 -9.14
C ARG A 97 -9.66 1.26 -8.65
N ASN A 98 -9.99 -0.01 -8.75
CA ASN A 98 -9.04 -1.08 -8.47
C ASN A 98 -8.06 -1.23 -9.63
N ARG A 99 -6.81 -1.47 -9.27
CA ARG A 99 -5.71 -1.79 -10.17
C ARG A 99 -4.92 -2.96 -9.59
N SER A 100 -4.10 -3.58 -10.41
CA SER A 100 -3.19 -4.61 -9.96
C SER A 100 -1.74 -4.23 -10.21
N SER A 101 -0.88 -4.54 -9.25
CA SER A 101 0.57 -4.48 -9.36
C SER A 101 1.14 -5.88 -9.30
N TYR A 102 2.28 -6.07 -9.96
CA TYR A 102 2.96 -7.37 -10.06
C TYR A 102 4.32 -7.27 -9.40
N ALA A 103 4.68 -8.30 -8.67
CA ALA A 103 5.94 -8.32 -7.97
C ALA A 103 6.56 -9.72 -7.98
N PHE A 104 7.85 -9.77 -7.70
CA PHE A 104 8.56 -11.00 -7.43
C PHE A 104 9.60 -10.80 -6.32
N VAL A 105 10.01 -11.91 -5.72
CA VAL A 105 11.14 -11.97 -4.80
C VAL A 105 12.14 -13.01 -5.31
N THR A 106 13.42 -12.74 -5.13
CA THR A 106 14.49 -13.65 -5.54
C THR A 106 14.82 -14.68 -4.48
N ASP A 107 15.64 -15.67 -4.82
CA ASP A 107 16.47 -16.36 -3.84
C ASP A 107 17.43 -15.38 -3.15
N THR A 108 18.04 -15.80 -2.04
CA THR A 108 19.07 -15.02 -1.36
C THR A 108 20.27 -14.79 -2.28
N LEU A 109 20.72 -13.56 -2.35
CA LEU A 109 21.89 -13.11 -3.10
C LEU A 109 23.03 -12.79 -2.14
N HIS A 110 24.27 -13.01 -2.60
CA HIS A 110 25.43 -12.52 -1.88
C HIS A 110 25.50 -10.99 -1.95
N ASP A 111 26.11 -10.37 -0.97
CA ASP A 111 26.28 -8.90 -0.91
C ASP A 111 26.99 -8.33 -2.14
N SER A 112 27.90 -9.08 -2.75
CA SER A 112 28.59 -8.71 -3.99
C SER A 112 27.68 -8.68 -5.21
N GLU A 113 26.56 -9.39 -5.20
CA GLU A 113 25.57 -9.45 -6.29
C GLU A 113 24.50 -8.37 -6.17
N MET A 114 24.42 -7.69 -5.02
CA MET A 114 23.37 -6.70 -4.71
C MET A 114 23.56 -5.36 -5.43
N GLY A 115 24.77 -5.05 -5.88
CA GLY A 115 25.06 -3.75 -6.48
C GLY A 115 24.59 -2.58 -5.60
N ALA A 116 23.93 -1.61 -6.20
CA ALA A 116 23.37 -0.45 -5.49
C ALA A 116 22.34 -0.83 -4.42
N LEU A 117 21.61 -1.93 -4.60
CA LEU A 117 20.55 -2.34 -3.66
C LEU A 117 21.08 -2.79 -2.30
N LYS A 118 22.40 -2.94 -2.14
CA LYS A 118 23.00 -3.22 -0.84
C LYS A 118 22.68 -2.14 0.19
N HIS A 119 22.62 -0.88 -0.24
CA HIS A 119 22.46 0.29 0.65
C HIS A 119 21.33 1.24 0.24
N THR A 120 20.65 0.96 -0.88
CA THR A 120 19.58 1.81 -1.40
C THR A 120 18.34 1.00 -1.74
N MET A 121 17.22 1.66 -1.87
CA MET A 121 16.07 1.18 -2.61
C MET A 121 15.86 2.10 -3.81
N MET A 122 15.25 1.60 -4.85
CA MET A 122 15.14 2.27 -6.12
C MET A 122 13.71 2.22 -6.65
N TRP A 123 13.28 3.29 -7.27
CA TRP A 123 12.09 3.32 -8.13
C TRP A 123 12.33 4.30 -9.28
N GLU A 124 11.65 4.07 -10.39
CA GLU A 124 11.71 4.94 -11.55
C GLU A 124 10.45 5.82 -11.66
N THR A 125 10.55 6.92 -12.37
CA THR A 125 9.42 7.83 -12.65
C THR A 125 8.58 7.42 -13.85
N ALA A 126 9.02 6.40 -14.61
CA ALA A 126 8.28 5.87 -15.76
C ALA A 126 6.91 5.30 -15.36
N ARG A 127 5.98 5.28 -16.31
CA ARG A 127 4.66 4.65 -16.14
C ARG A 127 4.47 3.57 -17.23
N PRO A 128 4.23 2.31 -16.84
CA PRO A 128 4.24 1.73 -15.48
C PRO A 128 5.68 1.72 -14.91
N TYR A 129 5.78 2.10 -13.63
CA TYR A 129 7.06 2.22 -12.94
C TYR A 129 7.64 0.87 -12.52
N LEU A 130 8.93 0.89 -12.17
CA LEU A 130 9.66 -0.21 -11.57
C LEU A 130 10.15 0.22 -10.19
N TYR A 131 10.07 -0.66 -9.20
CA TYR A 131 10.68 -0.47 -7.89
C TYR A 131 11.43 -1.72 -7.45
N LEU A 132 12.54 -1.50 -6.72
CA LEU A 132 13.37 -2.57 -6.19
C LEU A 132 13.86 -2.21 -4.79
N ARG A 133 13.92 -3.19 -3.94
CA ARG A 133 14.56 -3.10 -2.63
C ARG A 133 15.17 -4.43 -2.19
N ARG A 134 16.16 -4.35 -1.30
CA ARG A 134 16.67 -5.50 -0.58
C ARG A 134 15.76 -5.83 0.62
N THR A 135 15.66 -7.11 0.96
CA THR A 135 15.11 -7.59 2.23
C THR A 135 16.25 -7.82 3.24
N PRO A 136 15.97 -7.85 4.57
CA PRO A 136 16.99 -8.10 5.58
C PRO A 136 17.72 -9.45 5.43
N ASP A 137 17.04 -10.46 4.86
CA ASP A 137 17.58 -11.80 4.61
C ASP A 137 18.31 -11.92 3.26
N GLY A 138 18.64 -10.79 2.60
CA GLY A 138 19.45 -10.77 1.41
C GLY A 138 18.74 -11.14 0.11
N ARG A 139 17.43 -10.99 0.03
CA ARG A 139 16.67 -11.16 -1.22
C ARG A 139 16.43 -9.80 -1.87
N VAL A 140 16.08 -9.79 -3.14
CA VAL A 140 15.56 -8.61 -3.84
C VAL A 140 14.07 -8.78 -4.07
N VAL A 141 13.29 -7.81 -3.62
CA VAL A 141 11.89 -7.64 -4.01
C VAL A 141 11.83 -6.58 -5.11
N ALA A 142 11.23 -6.93 -6.22
CA ALA A 142 10.99 -6.00 -7.33
C ALA A 142 9.54 -6.06 -7.79
N GLY A 143 9.00 -4.93 -8.24
CA GLY A 143 7.62 -4.89 -8.71
C GLY A 143 7.31 -3.66 -9.53
N GLY A 144 6.06 -3.60 -9.98
CA GLY A 144 5.51 -2.58 -10.88
C GLY A 144 4.62 -3.19 -11.94
N GLU A 145 4.68 -2.65 -13.16
CA GLU A 145 3.90 -3.13 -14.31
C GLU A 145 2.38 -3.11 -14.06
N ASP A 146 1.92 -2.10 -13.32
CA ASP A 146 0.52 -1.95 -12.94
C ASP A 146 -0.41 -1.97 -14.15
N ASP A 147 -1.59 -2.59 -13.98
CA ASP A 147 -2.64 -2.57 -14.99
C ASP A 147 -4.06 -2.47 -14.36
N ASN A 148 -5.07 -2.33 -15.20
CA ASN A 148 -6.45 -2.10 -14.79
C ASN A 148 -7.26 -3.40 -14.58
N ILE A 149 -6.60 -4.54 -14.47
CA ILE A 149 -7.27 -5.83 -14.27
C ILE A 149 -7.18 -6.22 -12.81
N ASP A 150 -8.31 -6.22 -12.12
CA ASP A 150 -8.44 -6.57 -10.70
C ASP A 150 -9.18 -7.90 -10.47
N ILE A 151 -9.74 -8.51 -11.52
CA ILE A 151 -10.40 -9.82 -11.43
C ILE A 151 -9.35 -10.90 -11.16
N PRO A 152 -9.35 -11.57 -9.98
CA PRO A 152 -8.25 -12.43 -9.55
C PRO A 152 -7.80 -13.48 -10.58
N PRO A 153 -8.67 -14.29 -11.23
CA PRO A 153 -8.19 -15.28 -12.20
C PRO A 153 -7.51 -14.63 -13.43
N ARG A 154 -8.00 -13.48 -13.90
CA ARG A 154 -7.43 -12.77 -15.06
C ARG A 154 -6.12 -12.07 -14.68
N ARG A 155 -6.04 -11.49 -13.50
CA ARG A 155 -4.86 -10.87 -12.92
C ARG A 155 -3.75 -11.92 -12.76
N ASP A 156 -4.06 -13.03 -12.08
CA ASP A 156 -3.08 -14.05 -11.72
C ASP A 156 -2.52 -14.76 -12.96
N ALA A 157 -3.33 -14.94 -14.01
CA ALA A 157 -2.87 -15.47 -15.30
C ALA A 157 -1.78 -14.59 -15.98
N ARG A 158 -1.66 -13.31 -15.61
CA ARG A 158 -0.66 -12.38 -16.14
C ARG A 158 0.69 -12.41 -15.41
N VAL A 159 0.76 -12.98 -14.21
CA VAL A 159 1.95 -12.93 -13.33
C VAL A 159 3.22 -13.33 -14.08
N GLN A 160 3.22 -14.44 -14.81
CA GLN A 160 4.41 -14.91 -15.53
C GLN A 160 4.82 -13.99 -16.69
N GLY A 161 3.85 -13.40 -17.39
CA GLY A 161 4.12 -12.41 -18.44
C GLY A 161 4.73 -11.13 -17.87
N LYS A 162 4.16 -10.62 -16.80
CA LYS A 162 4.63 -9.42 -16.08
C LYS A 162 6.01 -9.64 -15.46
N LEU A 163 6.25 -10.82 -14.87
CA LEU A 163 7.58 -11.20 -14.37
C LEU A 163 8.65 -11.07 -15.46
N ARG A 164 8.41 -11.62 -16.66
CA ARG A 164 9.35 -11.50 -17.79
C ARG A 164 9.60 -10.03 -18.17
N THR A 165 8.55 -9.21 -18.15
CA THR A 165 8.68 -7.78 -18.45
C THR A 165 9.51 -7.05 -17.39
N LEU A 166 9.26 -7.32 -16.09
CA LEU A 166 10.05 -6.76 -14.98
C LEU A 166 11.53 -7.14 -15.10
N LEU A 167 11.83 -8.42 -15.32
CA LEU A 167 13.22 -8.88 -15.50
C LEU A 167 13.90 -8.23 -16.70
N LYS A 168 13.18 -8.04 -17.81
CA LYS A 168 13.71 -7.34 -18.99
C LYS A 168 14.01 -5.87 -18.70
N LYS A 169 13.14 -5.17 -17.96
CA LYS A 169 13.36 -3.78 -17.52
C LYS A 169 14.58 -3.70 -16.61
N ILE A 170 14.65 -4.55 -15.59
CA ILE A 170 15.79 -4.60 -14.66
C ILE A 170 17.10 -4.86 -15.43
N GLY A 171 17.13 -5.81 -16.35
CA GLY A 171 18.32 -6.09 -17.16
C GLY A 171 18.76 -4.94 -18.08
N LYS A 172 17.86 -4.00 -18.43
CA LYS A 172 18.23 -2.77 -19.14
C LYS A 172 18.78 -1.70 -18.20
N THR A 173 18.15 -1.55 -17.03
CA THR A 173 18.49 -0.51 -16.05
C THR A 173 19.71 -0.90 -15.23
N MET A 174 19.87 -2.19 -14.94
CA MET A 174 20.94 -2.78 -14.10
C MET A 174 21.51 -4.04 -14.79
N PRO A 175 22.30 -3.90 -15.85
CA PRO A 175 22.71 -5.01 -16.70
C PRO A 175 23.60 -6.05 -16.00
N ASP A 176 24.32 -5.64 -14.96
CA ASP A 176 25.19 -6.53 -14.19
C ASP A 176 24.43 -7.33 -13.13
N MET A 177 23.18 -6.98 -12.86
CA MET A 177 22.37 -7.66 -11.84
C MET A 177 21.70 -8.91 -12.40
N ARG A 178 22.06 -10.07 -11.84
CA ARG A 178 21.52 -11.39 -12.22
C ARG A 178 20.48 -11.86 -11.22
N LEU A 179 19.20 -11.54 -11.45
CA LEU A 179 18.13 -11.93 -10.56
C LEU A 179 17.52 -13.29 -10.94
N ARG A 180 17.35 -14.16 -9.94
CA ARG A 180 16.65 -15.44 -10.03
C ARG A 180 15.37 -15.38 -9.20
N PRO A 181 14.20 -15.22 -9.82
CA PRO A 181 12.94 -15.19 -9.10
C PRO A 181 12.63 -16.51 -8.40
N ALA A 182 12.36 -16.47 -7.10
CA ALA A 182 11.87 -17.60 -6.31
C ALA A 182 10.34 -17.64 -6.31
N PHE A 183 9.68 -16.48 -6.13
CA PHE A 183 8.23 -16.34 -6.14
C PHE A 183 7.82 -15.09 -6.90
N ALA A 184 6.67 -15.16 -7.55
CA ALA A 184 6.03 -14.02 -8.20
C ALA A 184 4.54 -14.02 -7.89
N TRP A 185 3.97 -12.83 -7.70
CA TRP A 185 2.55 -12.64 -7.37
C TRP A 185 2.01 -11.34 -7.93
N ALA A 186 0.71 -11.16 -7.79
CA ALA A 186 0.04 -9.90 -8.06
C ALA A 186 -0.77 -9.47 -6.84
N GLY A 187 -0.93 -8.16 -6.65
CA GLY A 187 -1.74 -7.56 -5.60
C GLY A 187 -2.68 -6.51 -6.18
N THR A 188 -3.91 -6.46 -5.65
CA THR A 188 -4.87 -5.41 -5.99
C THR A 188 -4.71 -4.23 -5.04
N PHE A 189 -4.81 -3.02 -5.55
CA PHE A 189 -4.86 -1.78 -4.78
C PHE A 189 -5.93 -0.85 -5.37
N ALA A 190 -6.43 0.09 -4.57
CA ALA A 190 -7.41 1.07 -5.00
C ALA A 190 -6.75 2.45 -5.15
N GLU A 191 -7.04 3.12 -6.26
CA GLU A 191 -6.52 4.44 -6.60
C GLU A 191 -7.68 5.39 -6.91
N THR A 192 -7.61 6.60 -6.37
CA THR A 192 -8.53 7.70 -6.66
C THR A 192 -8.12 8.44 -7.93
N ALA A 193 -8.98 9.29 -8.44
CA ALA A 193 -8.68 10.09 -9.64
C ALA A 193 -7.56 11.11 -9.41
N ASP A 194 -7.44 11.63 -8.19
CA ASP A 194 -6.43 12.63 -7.78
C ASP A 194 -5.20 12.01 -7.09
N GLY A 195 -5.20 10.68 -6.88
CA GLY A 195 -4.12 9.95 -6.22
C GLY A 195 -4.07 10.12 -4.70
N LEU A 196 -5.03 10.83 -4.09
CA LEU A 196 -5.11 11.03 -2.65
C LEU A 196 -6.10 10.05 -2.00
N PRO A 197 -5.80 9.45 -0.84
CA PRO A 197 -6.71 8.56 -0.13
C PRO A 197 -7.90 9.32 0.47
N PHE A 198 -8.88 8.56 0.95
CA PHE A 198 -9.98 9.09 1.73
C PHE A 198 -9.87 8.67 3.19
N PHE A 199 -9.99 9.67 4.09
CA PHE A 199 -10.08 9.47 5.54
C PHE A 199 -11.27 10.24 6.09
N GLY A 200 -12.07 9.57 6.92
CA GLY A 200 -13.20 10.18 7.61
C GLY A 200 -14.56 9.63 7.17
N PRO A 201 -15.65 10.27 7.62
CA PRO A 201 -17.00 9.81 7.35
C PRO A 201 -17.43 10.11 5.91
N HIS A 202 -18.31 9.26 5.40
CA HIS A 202 -19.05 9.49 4.17
C HIS A 202 -20.52 9.67 4.48
N ALA A 203 -21.21 10.53 3.74
CA ALA A 203 -22.61 10.89 3.99
C ALA A 203 -23.56 9.67 4.01
N GLU A 204 -23.29 8.64 3.21
CA GLU A 204 -24.12 7.43 3.15
C GLU A 204 -24.17 6.64 4.47
N LEU A 205 -23.09 6.66 5.27
CA LEU A 205 -23.00 5.92 6.52
C LEU A 205 -22.93 6.82 7.77
N GLY A 206 -23.02 8.13 7.56
CA GLY A 206 -23.08 9.11 8.65
C GLY A 206 -21.78 9.29 9.43
N PRO A 207 -21.80 10.14 10.48
CA PRO A 207 -20.57 10.63 11.11
C PRO A 207 -19.85 9.62 12.00
N ARG A 208 -20.47 8.48 12.31
CA ARG A 208 -19.90 7.46 13.19
C ARG A 208 -19.15 6.34 12.45
N VAL A 209 -19.25 6.33 11.11
CA VAL A 209 -18.55 5.37 10.28
C VAL A 209 -17.52 6.11 9.42
N SER A 210 -16.27 5.95 9.76
CA SER A 210 -15.14 6.56 9.04
C SER A 210 -14.46 5.55 8.13
N PHE A 211 -13.99 6.03 7.02
CA PHE A 211 -13.20 5.25 6.06
C PHE A 211 -11.71 5.56 6.19
N ALA A 212 -10.92 4.57 5.88
CA ALA A 212 -9.48 4.65 5.65
C ALA A 212 -9.21 3.83 4.37
N MET A 213 -9.20 4.49 3.18
CA MET A 213 -9.26 3.77 1.91
C MET A 213 -8.54 4.47 0.75
N ALA A 214 -8.27 3.68 -0.29
CA ALA A 214 -7.79 4.15 -1.60
C ALA A 214 -6.40 4.80 -1.56
N TYR A 215 -5.44 4.14 -0.90
CA TYR A 215 -4.07 4.63 -0.70
C TYR A 215 -3.19 4.64 -1.94
N GLY A 216 -3.64 4.10 -3.07
CA GLY A 216 -2.79 3.90 -4.23
C GLY A 216 -1.55 3.07 -3.89
N GLY A 217 -0.40 3.48 -4.43
CA GLY A 217 0.89 2.83 -4.16
C GLY A 217 1.58 3.27 -2.86
N ASN A 218 1.02 4.23 -2.09
CA ASN A 218 1.69 4.86 -0.95
C ASN A 218 1.09 4.45 0.42
N GLY A 219 0.64 3.20 0.54
CA GLY A 219 -0.13 2.72 1.69
C GLY A 219 0.52 2.94 3.04
N ILE A 220 1.85 2.76 3.18
CA ILE A 220 2.55 2.95 4.47
C ILE A 220 2.49 4.41 4.91
N THR A 221 2.84 5.35 4.02
CA THR A 221 2.81 6.79 4.31
C THR A 221 1.41 7.26 4.66
N TYR A 222 0.43 6.89 3.84
CA TYR A 222 -0.95 7.29 4.07
C TYR A 222 -1.58 6.64 5.30
N SER A 223 -1.21 5.42 5.66
CA SER A 223 -1.66 4.81 6.91
C SER A 223 -1.16 5.59 8.14
N ALA A 224 0.09 6.06 8.12
CA ALA A 224 0.64 6.87 9.20
C ALA A 224 -0.08 8.22 9.33
N ILE A 225 -0.31 8.92 8.20
CA ILE A 225 -1.05 10.19 8.16
C ILE A 225 -2.50 9.98 8.62
N GLY A 226 -3.17 8.98 8.06
CA GLY A 226 -4.58 8.68 8.31
C GLY A 226 -4.87 8.28 9.76
N ALA A 227 -3.93 7.61 10.42
CA ALA A 227 -4.07 7.27 11.83
C ALA A 227 -4.19 8.53 12.71
N GLY A 228 -3.33 9.54 12.48
CA GLY A 228 -3.42 10.83 13.17
C GLY A 228 -4.72 11.57 12.89
N LEU A 229 -5.14 11.58 11.63
CA LEU A 229 -6.36 12.26 11.19
C LEU A 229 -7.61 11.62 11.80
N LEU A 230 -7.75 10.29 11.72
CA LEU A 230 -8.88 9.56 12.29
C LEU A 230 -8.92 9.65 13.81
N ARG A 231 -7.76 9.66 14.47
CA ARG A 231 -7.67 9.91 15.91
C ARG A 231 -8.23 11.30 16.26
N ALA A 232 -7.74 12.35 15.59
CA ALA A 232 -8.22 13.72 15.82
C ALA A 232 -9.74 13.83 15.63
N GLN A 233 -10.28 13.17 14.62
CA GLN A 233 -11.72 13.11 14.37
C GLN A 233 -12.49 12.43 15.52
N LEU A 234 -12.00 11.29 16.03
CA LEU A 234 -12.63 10.59 17.16
C LEU A 234 -12.57 11.40 18.46
N GLU A 235 -11.51 12.19 18.65
CA GLU A 235 -11.31 13.08 19.78
C GLU A 235 -12.06 14.43 19.64
N GLY A 236 -12.65 14.69 18.47
CA GLY A 236 -13.34 15.95 18.18
C GLY A 236 -12.39 17.14 18.05
N THR A 237 -11.12 16.90 17.69
CA THR A 237 -10.11 17.95 17.52
C THR A 237 -9.85 18.24 16.04
N PRO A 238 -9.53 19.51 15.68
CA PRO A 238 -9.21 19.83 14.28
C PRO A 238 -7.89 19.19 13.84
N HIS A 239 -7.82 18.81 12.56
CA HIS A 239 -6.60 18.33 11.95
C HIS A 239 -6.36 19.06 10.62
N PRO A 240 -5.15 19.59 10.33
CA PRO A 240 -4.90 20.43 9.16
C PRO A 240 -5.13 19.75 7.80
N LEU A 241 -5.13 18.43 7.76
CA LEU A 241 -5.33 17.65 6.54
C LEU A 241 -6.75 17.09 6.39
N SER A 242 -7.69 17.43 7.27
CA SER A 242 -9.07 16.89 7.24
C SER A 242 -9.79 17.21 5.93
N GLU A 243 -9.68 18.43 5.44
CA GLU A 243 -10.30 18.83 4.16
C GLU A 243 -9.65 18.14 2.96
N LEU A 244 -8.30 18.07 2.97
CA LEU A 244 -7.54 17.47 1.88
C LEU A 244 -7.87 15.99 1.66
N PHE A 245 -8.12 15.24 2.72
CA PHE A 245 -8.39 13.82 2.66
C PHE A 245 -9.86 13.44 2.90
N GLY A 246 -10.73 14.43 3.10
CA GLY A 246 -12.16 14.23 3.31
C GLY A 246 -12.91 13.91 2.00
N PHE A 247 -14.10 13.31 2.14
CA PHE A 247 -14.99 13.02 1.00
C PHE A 247 -15.64 14.26 0.38
N ALA A 248 -15.60 15.42 1.04
CA ALA A 248 -16.11 16.68 0.49
C ALA A 248 -15.43 17.08 -0.84
N ARG A 249 -14.22 16.58 -1.11
CA ARG A 249 -13.50 16.84 -2.39
C ARG A 249 -14.06 16.07 -3.60
N LEU A 250 -15.08 15.22 -3.40
CA LEU A 250 -15.75 14.56 -4.53
C LEU A 250 -16.68 15.49 -5.32
N GLY A 251 -16.94 16.69 -4.83
CA GLY A 251 -17.77 17.74 -5.46
C GLY A 251 -19.23 17.60 -5.11
#